data_c156abfea0e63521b3baaf6752c479ed
#
_entry.id   c156abfea0e63521b3baaf6752c479ed
#
_cell.length_a   1.000
_cell.length_b   1.000
_cell.length_c   1.000
_cell.angle_alpha   90.00
_cell.angle_beta   90.00
_cell.angle_gamma   90.00
#
_symmetry.space_group_name_H-M   'P 1'
#
loop_
_entity.id
_entity.type
_entity.pdbx_description
1 polymer ?
#
loop_
_entity_poly.entity_id
_entity_poly.type
_entity_poly.pdbx_seq_one_letter_code
_entity_poly.pdbx_strand_id
1 'polypeptide(L)'
;MCIRDRREPLWMHPQDAQARDIREGSVVKVYNARGAILAGVHLSEQILPGVVQMSTGAWYDPLDPNEKGSLDKHGNPNVLTEDRGSSRLGQGCSAQSCWAETEPWREALPPVTAFDPPRFIGA
;
A
#
# COMPACT_ATOMS: atom_id res chain seq x y z
N MET A 1 -6.10 -9.96 -6.27
CA MET A 1 -6.86 -9.24 -7.32
C MET A 1 -7.12 -7.82 -6.90
N CYS A 2 -6.76 -6.92 -7.71
CA CYS A 2 -7.02 -5.51 -7.54
C CYS A 2 -8.49 -5.25 -7.89
N ILE A 3 -9.28 -4.93 -6.92
CA ILE A 3 -10.73 -4.91 -7.11
C ILE A 3 -11.25 -3.52 -7.41
N ARG A 4 -10.68 -2.50 -6.79
CA ARG A 4 -11.17 -1.13 -6.95
C ARG A 4 -10.05 -0.23 -7.41
N ASP A 5 -10.30 0.48 -8.48
CA ASP A 5 -9.36 1.42 -9.09
C ASP A 5 -7.98 0.80 -9.35
N ARG A 6 -7.93 -0.52 -9.46
CA ARG A 6 -6.73 -1.33 -9.71
C ARG A 6 -5.66 -1.19 -8.62
N ARG A 7 -6.04 -0.80 -7.42
CA ARG A 7 -5.13 -0.76 -6.27
C ARG A 7 -5.29 -2.02 -5.44
N GLU A 8 -4.22 -2.43 -4.78
CA GLU A 8 -4.22 -3.59 -3.90
C GLU A 8 -5.16 -3.35 -2.72
N PRO A 9 -6.00 -4.32 -2.34
CA PRO A 9 -6.91 -4.13 -1.22
C PRO A 9 -6.19 -4.20 0.12
N LEU A 10 -6.53 -3.25 0.99
CA LEU A 10 -6.15 -3.25 2.40
C LEU A 10 -7.34 -3.76 3.21
N TRP A 11 -7.16 -4.86 3.89
CA TRP A 11 -8.18 -5.41 4.78
C TRP A 11 -8.13 -4.70 6.12
N MET A 12 -9.27 -4.19 6.56
CA MET A 12 -9.39 -3.40 7.78
C MET A 12 -10.67 -3.78 8.51
N HIS A 13 -10.62 -3.78 9.85
CA HIS A 13 -11.80 -4.00 10.65
C HIS A 13 -12.75 -2.80 10.55
N PRO A 14 -14.08 -3.02 10.42
CA PRO A 14 -15.04 -1.93 10.29
C PRO A 14 -15.00 -0.91 11.44
N GLN A 15 -14.68 -1.34 12.65
CA GLN A 15 -14.54 -0.47 13.81
C GLN A 15 -13.41 0.54 13.64
N ASP A 16 -12.27 0.07 13.13
CA ASP A 16 -11.11 0.94 12.87
C ASP A 16 -11.41 1.93 11.74
N ALA A 17 -12.11 1.47 10.71
CA ALA A 17 -12.51 2.32 9.59
C ALA A 17 -13.46 3.42 10.03
N GLN A 18 -14.43 3.09 10.87
CA GLN A 18 -15.39 4.06 11.39
C GLN A 18 -14.68 5.15 12.22
N ALA A 19 -13.71 4.75 13.05
CA ALA A 19 -12.93 5.69 13.86
C ALA A 19 -12.12 6.67 13.01
N ARG A 20 -11.81 6.31 11.75
CA ARG A 20 -10.99 7.11 10.84
C ARG A 20 -11.78 7.72 9.67
N ASP A 21 -13.11 7.61 9.68
CA ASP A 21 -13.98 8.07 8.59
C ASP A 21 -13.62 7.43 7.24
N ILE A 22 -13.34 6.13 7.27
CA ILE A 22 -13.01 5.32 6.09
C ILE A 22 -14.20 4.40 5.77
N ARG A 23 -14.53 4.28 4.49
CA ARG A 23 -15.66 3.46 4.01
C ARG A 23 -15.16 2.35 3.12
N GLU A 24 -16.01 1.32 2.97
CA GLU A 24 -15.76 0.24 2.01
C GLU A 24 -15.47 0.81 0.63
N GLY A 25 -14.36 0.37 0.04
CA GLY A 25 -13.96 0.78 -1.29
C GLY A 25 -13.33 2.16 -1.39
N SER A 26 -13.18 2.88 -0.28
CA SER A 26 -12.43 4.13 -0.26
C SER A 26 -10.95 3.87 -0.54
N VAL A 27 -10.28 4.86 -1.12
CA VAL A 27 -8.82 4.84 -1.21
C VAL A 27 -8.25 5.49 0.04
N VAL A 28 -7.28 4.84 0.65
CA VAL A 28 -6.60 5.32 1.84
C VAL A 28 -5.11 5.43 1.59
N LYS A 29 -4.49 6.35 2.31
CA LYS A 29 -3.04 6.43 2.41
C LYS A 29 -2.61 5.58 3.61
N VAL A 30 -1.73 4.64 3.36
CA VAL A 30 -1.09 3.83 4.40
C VAL A 30 0.36 4.25 4.46
N TYR A 31 0.83 4.65 5.62
CA TYR A 31 2.15 5.25 5.72
C TYR A 31 2.83 4.97 7.05
N ASN A 32 4.14 5.12 7.04
CA ASN A 32 4.99 5.15 8.23
C ASN A 32 6.24 5.99 7.93
N ALA A 33 7.25 5.92 8.80
CA ALA A 33 8.49 6.67 8.63
C ALA A 33 9.28 6.30 7.36
N ARG A 34 9.01 5.12 6.77
CA ARG A 34 9.73 4.63 5.57
C ARG A 34 9.12 5.10 4.27
N GLY A 35 7.81 5.28 4.23
CA GLY A 35 7.14 5.71 3.01
C GLY A 35 5.63 5.67 3.12
N ALA A 36 4.97 5.77 1.99
CA ALA A 36 3.52 5.80 1.89
C ALA A 36 3.04 5.08 0.65
N ILE A 37 1.86 4.46 0.75
CA ILE A 37 1.19 3.80 -0.36
C ILE A 37 -0.29 4.19 -0.39
N LEU A 38 -0.92 4.05 -1.54
CA LEU A 38 -2.37 4.15 -1.68
C LEU A 38 -2.95 2.75 -1.85
N ALA A 39 -4.02 2.46 -1.14
CA ALA A 39 -4.68 1.17 -1.17
C ALA A 39 -6.20 1.34 -1.21
N GLY A 40 -6.90 0.36 -1.76
CA GLY A 40 -8.36 0.29 -1.69
C GLY A 40 -8.79 -0.47 -0.43
N VAL A 41 -9.75 0.06 0.31
CA VAL A 41 -10.18 -0.56 1.57
C VAL A 41 -11.20 -1.67 1.34
N HIS A 42 -10.96 -2.80 1.97
CA HIS A 42 -11.92 -3.88 2.12
C HIS A 42 -12.20 -4.09 3.61
N LEU A 43 -13.44 -3.83 4.03
CA LEU A 43 -13.84 -3.99 5.42
C LEU A 43 -14.18 -5.44 5.71
N SER A 44 -13.63 -6.00 6.78
CA SER A 44 -13.89 -7.38 7.17
C SER A 44 -13.75 -7.54 8.69
N GLU A 45 -14.74 -8.24 9.27
CA GLU A 45 -14.68 -8.63 10.68
C GLU A 45 -13.75 -9.82 10.93
N GLN A 46 -13.21 -10.42 9.86
CA GLN A 46 -12.25 -11.52 9.96
C GLN A 46 -10.86 -11.06 10.40
N ILE A 47 -10.65 -9.75 10.41
CA ILE A 47 -9.41 -9.15 10.89
C ILE A 47 -9.64 -8.55 12.29
N LEU A 48 -8.64 -8.64 13.15
CA LEU A 48 -8.73 -8.08 14.51
C LEU A 48 -8.71 -6.54 14.46
N PRO A 49 -9.46 -5.87 15.36
CA PRO A 49 -9.30 -4.43 15.53
C PRO A 49 -7.85 -4.05 15.84
N GLY A 50 -7.40 -2.94 15.25
CA GLY A 50 -6.02 -2.49 15.38
C GLY A 50 -5.04 -3.15 14.42
N VAL A 51 -5.50 -4.09 13.58
CA VAL A 51 -4.68 -4.81 12.61
C VAL A 51 -5.20 -4.53 11.20
N VAL A 52 -4.30 -4.38 10.26
CA VAL A 52 -4.60 -4.34 8.83
C VAL A 52 -3.78 -5.40 8.12
N GLN A 53 -4.27 -5.86 6.97
CA GLN A 53 -3.59 -6.87 6.19
C GLN A 53 -3.60 -6.47 4.72
N MET A 54 -2.50 -6.71 4.05
CA MET A 54 -2.35 -6.44 2.63
C MET A 54 -1.50 -7.52 2.00
N SER A 55 -1.91 -8.01 0.84
CA SER A 55 -1.15 -9.00 0.10
C SER A 55 0.04 -8.36 -0.59
N THR A 56 1.11 -9.12 -0.75
CA THR A 56 2.25 -8.75 -1.59
C THR A 56 1.95 -9.06 -3.05
N GLY A 57 2.71 -8.46 -3.96
CA GLY A 57 2.60 -8.73 -5.39
C GLY A 57 2.22 -7.53 -6.24
N ALA A 58 1.76 -6.45 -5.66
CA ALA A 58 1.52 -5.22 -6.41
C ALA A 58 2.84 -4.64 -6.90
N TRP A 59 2.88 -4.26 -8.17
CA TRP A 59 4.06 -3.62 -8.74
C TRP A 59 4.23 -2.21 -8.20
N TYR A 60 5.48 -1.84 -7.95
CA TYR A 60 5.82 -0.51 -7.51
C TYR A 60 5.50 0.52 -8.59
N ASP A 61 4.70 1.53 -8.24
CA ASP A 61 4.22 2.56 -9.16
C ASP A 61 4.32 3.94 -8.48
N PRO A 62 5.52 4.55 -8.46
CA PRO A 62 5.73 5.80 -7.73
C PRO A 62 4.98 6.95 -8.38
N LEU A 63 4.48 7.87 -7.57
CA LEU A 63 3.82 9.08 -8.03
C LEU A 63 4.78 9.93 -8.87
N ASP A 64 6.00 10.08 -8.41
CA ASP A 64 7.10 10.71 -9.14
C ASP A 64 8.31 9.77 -9.17
N PRO A 65 8.58 9.13 -10.33
CA PRO A 65 9.69 8.19 -10.43
C PRO A 65 11.08 8.81 -10.25
N ASN A 66 11.19 10.13 -10.31
CA ASN A 66 12.44 10.83 -10.10
C ASN A 66 12.66 11.22 -8.64
N GLU A 67 11.66 11.08 -7.79
CA GLU A 67 11.74 11.42 -6.38
C GLU A 67 11.94 10.15 -5.54
N LYS A 68 13.04 10.09 -4.82
CA LYS A 68 13.30 8.99 -3.89
C LYS A 68 12.28 9.03 -2.74
N GLY A 69 11.64 7.89 -2.48
CA GLY A 69 10.65 7.80 -1.43
C GLY A 69 9.28 8.36 -1.81
N SER A 70 9.05 8.57 -3.10
CA SER A 70 7.74 9.00 -3.60
C SER A 70 6.64 8.00 -3.20
N LEU A 71 5.43 8.53 -3.01
CA LEU A 71 4.26 7.71 -2.69
C LEU A 71 4.01 6.69 -3.79
N ASP A 72 3.78 5.43 -3.39
CA ASP A 72 3.38 4.38 -4.32
C ASP A 72 1.86 4.42 -4.53
N LYS A 73 1.43 4.49 -5.78
CA LYS A 73 0.02 4.61 -6.16
C LYS A 73 -0.72 3.29 -6.27
N HIS A 74 -0.01 2.17 -6.28
CA HIS A 74 -0.58 0.87 -6.61
C HIS A 74 -0.85 0.00 -5.40
N GLY A 75 -0.10 0.18 -4.32
CA GLY A 75 -0.28 -0.57 -3.08
C GLY A 75 0.76 -1.66 -2.85
N ASN A 76 2.02 -1.36 -3.15
CA ASN A 76 3.12 -2.26 -2.84
C ASN A 76 3.52 -2.14 -1.36
N PRO A 77 3.20 -3.14 -0.50
CA PRO A 77 3.48 -3.03 0.93
C PRO A 77 4.97 -3.02 1.28
N ASN A 78 5.83 -3.42 0.37
CA ASN A 78 7.27 -3.40 0.59
C ASN A 78 7.84 -1.98 0.80
N VAL A 79 7.10 -0.96 0.38
CA VAL A 79 7.45 0.43 0.66
C VAL A 79 7.47 0.73 2.16
N LEU A 80 6.64 0.02 2.93
CA LEU A 80 6.44 0.25 4.36
C LEU A 80 7.29 -0.65 5.24
N THR A 81 7.77 -1.77 4.71
CA THR A 81 8.49 -2.77 5.49
C THR A 81 9.98 -2.44 5.64
N GLU A 82 10.57 -2.99 6.69
CA GLU A 82 11.98 -2.78 7.00
C GLU A 82 12.86 -3.70 6.16
N ASP A 83 13.88 -3.14 5.53
CA ASP A 83 14.90 -3.93 4.82
C ASP A 83 15.94 -4.40 5.84
N ARG A 84 15.64 -5.54 6.45
CA ARG A 84 16.46 -6.10 7.51
C ARG A 84 16.43 -7.63 7.45
N GLY A 85 17.60 -8.24 7.49
CA GLY A 85 17.72 -9.68 7.56
C GLY A 85 17.30 -10.23 8.92
N SER A 86 16.85 -11.47 8.96
CA SER A 86 16.39 -12.15 10.18
C SER A 86 17.51 -12.38 11.19
N SER A 87 18.75 -12.56 10.71
CA SER A 87 19.93 -12.73 11.56
C SER A 87 21.20 -12.39 10.79
N ARG A 88 22.32 -12.29 11.50
CA ARG A 88 23.61 -12.00 10.89
C ARG A 88 24.06 -13.11 9.92
N LEU A 89 23.72 -14.35 10.20
CA LEU A 89 24.09 -15.49 9.38
C LEU A 89 23.02 -15.87 8.36
N GLY A 90 21.77 -15.97 8.81
CA GLY A 90 20.67 -16.44 7.99
C GLY A 90 20.22 -15.49 6.91
N GLN A 91 20.21 -14.17 7.20
CA GLN A 91 19.80 -13.13 6.26
C GLN A 91 18.45 -13.39 5.58
N GLY A 92 17.59 -14.19 6.21
CA GLY A 92 16.26 -14.48 5.70
C GLY A 92 15.35 -13.26 5.75
N CYS A 93 14.26 -13.28 4.99
CA CYS A 93 13.25 -12.24 4.99
C CYS A 93 12.55 -12.18 6.35
N SER A 94 12.51 -11.01 6.98
CA SER A 94 11.78 -10.77 8.22
C SER A 94 10.73 -9.65 8.08
N ALA A 95 10.58 -9.12 6.87
CA ALA A 95 9.75 -7.94 6.61
C ALA A 95 8.28 -8.30 6.36
N GLN A 96 7.70 -9.16 7.20
CA GLN A 96 6.30 -9.61 7.06
C GLN A 96 5.31 -8.73 7.82
N SER A 97 5.78 -7.86 8.68
CA SER A 97 4.92 -6.96 9.44
C SER A 97 5.65 -5.67 9.78
N CYS A 98 4.87 -4.61 9.97
CA CYS A 98 5.39 -3.31 10.36
C CYS A 98 4.27 -2.49 10.98
N TRP A 99 4.63 -1.43 11.69
CA TRP A 99 3.69 -0.42 12.11
C TRP A 99 3.33 0.49 10.94
N ALA A 100 2.05 0.80 10.81
CA ALA A 100 1.57 1.72 9.79
C ALA A 100 0.37 2.50 10.31
N GLU A 101 0.22 3.71 9.79
CA GLU A 101 -0.95 4.54 9.99
C GLU A 101 -1.79 4.56 8.73
N THR A 102 -3.09 4.77 8.89
CA THR A 102 -4.02 4.87 7.76
C THR A 102 -4.82 6.16 7.88
N GLU A 103 -4.99 6.84 6.76
CA GLU A 103 -5.84 8.00 6.68
C GLU A 103 -6.60 8.03 5.35
N PRO A 104 -7.83 8.59 5.31
CA PRO A 104 -8.55 8.70 4.05
C PRO A 104 -7.81 9.61 3.07
N TRP A 105 -7.79 9.19 1.80
CA TRP A 105 -7.22 10.01 0.73
C TRP A 105 -8.26 11.02 0.26
N ARG A 106 -7.99 12.30 0.45
CA ARG A 106 -8.94 13.38 0.16
C ARG A 106 -8.59 14.21 -1.07
N GLU A 107 -7.47 13.90 -1.70
CA GLU A 107 -7.01 14.57 -2.90
C GLU A 107 -7.48 13.85 -4.15
N ALA A 108 -7.23 14.43 -5.32
CA ALA A 108 -7.50 13.76 -6.59
C ALA A 108 -6.71 12.45 -6.67
N LEU A 109 -7.37 11.38 -7.10
CA LEU A 109 -6.73 10.06 -7.21
C LEU A 109 -5.77 10.04 -8.39
N PRO A 110 -4.47 9.79 -8.18
CA PRO A 110 -3.54 9.60 -9.29
C PRO A 110 -3.88 8.30 -10.01
N PRO A 111 -3.78 8.26 -11.35
CA PRO A 111 -4.04 7.03 -12.09
C PRO A 111 -2.96 5.99 -11.82
N VAL A 112 -3.36 4.72 -11.71
CA VAL A 112 -2.42 3.60 -11.64
C VAL A 112 -1.80 3.42 -13.03
N THR A 113 -0.48 3.49 -13.11
CA THR A 113 0.27 3.36 -14.37
C THR A 113 1.19 2.14 -14.40
N ALA A 114 1.12 1.29 -13.38
CA ALA A 114 1.96 0.10 -13.26
C ALA A 114 1.86 -0.86 -14.45
N PHE A 115 0.71 -0.87 -15.12
CA PHE A 115 0.45 -1.77 -16.25
C PHE A 115 0.52 -1.08 -17.61
N ASP A 116 0.88 0.19 -17.63
CA ASP A 116 1.00 0.93 -18.90
C ASP A 116 2.21 0.41 -19.69
N PRO A 117 2.09 0.29 -21.00
CA PRO A 117 3.23 -0.13 -21.81
C PRO A 117 4.34 0.93 -21.77
N PRO A 118 5.60 0.52 -21.88
CA PRO A 118 6.70 1.47 -21.93
C PRO A 118 6.63 2.33 -23.18
N ARG A 119 7.10 3.56 -23.06
CA ARG A 119 7.25 4.43 -24.22
C ARG A 119 8.51 4.03 -24.98
N PHE A 120 8.36 3.81 -26.26
CA PHE A 120 9.50 3.61 -27.14
C PHE A 120 10.00 4.97 -27.62
N ILE A 121 11.28 5.25 -27.36
CA ILE A 121 11.92 6.51 -27.73
C ILE A 121 12.74 6.28 -29.00
N GLY A 122 12.48 7.09 -30.00
CA GLY A 122 13.16 7.01 -31.28
C GLY A 122 12.58 5.92 -32.20
N ALA A 123 12.78 6.05 -33.43
CA ALA A 123 12.40 5.10 -34.49
C ALA A 123 13.42 5.18 -35.56
#